data_f31a4531e3051f7760bdef7ec43c1dec
#
_entry.id   f31a4531e3051f7760bdef7ec43c1dec
#
_cell.length_a   1.000
_cell.length_b   1.000
_cell.length_c   1.000
_cell.angle_alpha   90.00
_cell.angle_beta   90.00
_cell.angle_gamma   90.00
#
_symmetry.space_group_name_H-M   'P 1'
#
loop_
_entity.id
_entity.type
_entity.pdbx_description
1 polymer ?
#
loop_
_entity_poly.entity_id
_entity_poly.type
_entity_poly.pdbx_seq_one_letter_code
_entity_poly.pdbx_strand_id
1 'polypeptide(L)'
;ESLIDSSVKVITFPHISAATAQLFPIKDLVNFAKSHGAISVIDGAHAPGQVNVNLQDIDADFYVGNCHKWMLSPKGVGFIYAARKWENKIRPPAISWGNISSGTNRLLLENDWQGTTDISPILAVEDSINFLEENHWFSQVIPECTKLIDEFYSTILGVTGMKSLYEKNDFEPPQMRSFLLPEGDHSTLHNRLFHESKVELPVFLDFEDHFFRVSVQAYNNHSDMERLIEALKKFI
;
A
#
# COMPACT_ATOMS: atom_id res chain seq x y z
N GLU A 1 -17.03 -15.00 5.84
CA GLU A 1 -17.73 -15.16 7.15
C GLU A 1 -17.64 -16.60 7.65
N SER A 2 -17.83 -17.62 6.80
CA SER A 2 -17.82 -19.04 7.21
C SER A 2 -16.50 -19.56 7.81
N LEU A 3 -15.40 -18.81 7.66
CA LEU A 3 -14.07 -19.19 8.18
C LEU A 3 -13.77 -18.59 9.57
N ILE A 4 -14.68 -17.77 10.13
CA ILE A 4 -14.45 -17.09 11.39
C ILE A 4 -15.35 -17.68 12.47
N ASP A 5 -14.73 -18.27 13.48
CA ASP A 5 -15.38 -18.80 14.68
C ASP A 5 -14.79 -18.15 15.96
N SER A 6 -15.23 -18.58 17.11
CA SER A 6 -14.79 -18.07 18.41
C SER A 6 -13.31 -18.34 18.75
N SER A 7 -12.60 -19.14 17.97
CA SER A 7 -11.17 -19.41 18.14
C SER A 7 -10.31 -18.29 17.50
N VAL A 8 -10.85 -17.56 16.53
CA VAL A 8 -10.15 -16.45 15.86
C VAL A 8 -10.00 -15.28 16.84
N LYS A 9 -8.77 -14.88 17.12
CA LYS A 9 -8.45 -13.80 18.07
C LYS A 9 -7.93 -12.54 17.37
N VAL A 10 -7.37 -12.67 16.18
CA VAL A 10 -6.82 -11.57 15.41
C VAL A 10 -7.25 -11.73 13.95
N ILE A 11 -7.68 -10.64 13.35
CA ILE A 11 -7.95 -10.56 11.91
C ILE A 11 -7.06 -9.46 11.34
N THR A 12 -6.31 -9.82 10.30
CA THR A 12 -5.46 -8.86 9.58
C THR A 12 -5.91 -8.74 8.14
N PHE A 13 -5.95 -7.52 7.62
CA PHE A 13 -6.23 -7.24 6.22
C PHE A 13 -5.43 -6.04 5.71
N PRO A 14 -5.08 -6.01 4.40
CA PRO A 14 -4.51 -4.82 3.79
C PRO A 14 -5.58 -3.73 3.64
N HIS A 15 -5.18 -2.46 3.74
CA HIS A 15 -6.02 -1.33 3.29
C HIS A 15 -6.04 -1.24 1.77
N ILE A 16 -4.86 -1.38 1.15
CA ILE A 16 -4.70 -1.58 -0.29
C ILE A 16 -3.75 -2.76 -0.46
N SER A 17 -4.18 -3.79 -1.19
CA SER A 17 -3.33 -4.96 -1.40
C SER A 17 -2.15 -4.63 -2.32
N ALA A 18 -0.97 -5.16 -1.97
CA ALA A 18 0.25 -4.87 -2.70
C ALA A 18 0.28 -5.50 -4.09
N ALA A 19 -0.14 -6.74 -4.22
CA ALA A 19 -0.09 -7.48 -5.47
C ALA A 19 -1.29 -7.16 -6.38
N THR A 20 -2.50 -7.30 -5.86
CA THR A 20 -3.73 -7.18 -6.65
C THR A 20 -4.23 -5.75 -6.82
N ALA A 21 -3.61 -4.76 -6.16
CA ALA A 21 -4.03 -3.35 -6.21
C ALA A 21 -5.54 -3.17 -5.91
N GLN A 22 -6.02 -3.80 -4.84
CA GLN A 22 -7.41 -3.70 -4.42
C GLN A 22 -7.52 -2.84 -3.17
N LEU A 23 -8.39 -1.85 -3.18
CA LEU A 23 -8.77 -1.04 -2.02
C LEU A 23 -9.84 -1.78 -1.23
N PHE A 24 -9.64 -1.97 0.07
CA PHE A 24 -10.58 -2.67 0.93
C PHE A 24 -11.45 -1.68 1.75
N PRO A 25 -12.72 -2.00 1.99
CA PRO A 25 -13.62 -1.21 2.85
C PRO A 25 -13.23 -1.41 4.33
N ILE A 26 -12.12 -0.79 4.73
CA ILE A 26 -11.45 -1.06 6.02
C ILE A 26 -12.37 -0.83 7.21
N LYS A 27 -13.21 0.20 7.18
CA LYS A 27 -14.13 0.51 8.27
C LYS A 27 -15.11 -0.63 8.52
N ASP A 28 -15.65 -1.20 7.45
CA ASP A 28 -16.60 -2.32 7.54
C ASP A 28 -15.89 -3.58 8.03
N LEU A 29 -14.68 -3.84 7.56
CA LEU A 29 -13.86 -4.97 8.01
C LEU A 29 -13.45 -4.85 9.47
N VAL A 30 -13.12 -3.66 9.94
CA VAL A 30 -12.84 -3.39 11.37
C VAL A 30 -14.09 -3.63 12.22
N ASN A 31 -15.25 -3.14 11.78
CA ASN A 31 -16.52 -3.37 12.46
C ASN A 31 -16.88 -4.87 12.51
N PHE A 32 -16.61 -5.59 11.42
CA PHE A 32 -16.76 -7.03 11.35
C PHE A 32 -15.84 -7.73 12.36
N ALA A 33 -14.56 -7.40 12.44
CA ALA A 33 -13.64 -7.96 13.43
C ALA A 33 -14.14 -7.72 14.87
N LYS A 34 -14.58 -6.49 15.17
CA LYS A 34 -15.13 -6.13 16.49
C LYS A 34 -16.36 -6.93 16.85
N SER A 35 -17.29 -7.15 15.90
CA SER A 35 -18.52 -7.91 16.14
C SER A 35 -18.25 -9.39 16.48
N HIS A 36 -17.09 -9.91 16.09
CA HIS A 36 -16.62 -11.27 16.41
C HIS A 36 -15.67 -11.31 17.61
N GLY A 37 -15.45 -10.19 18.30
CA GLY A 37 -14.52 -10.11 19.44
C GLY A 37 -13.04 -10.30 19.06
N ALA A 38 -12.70 -10.12 17.79
CA ALA A 38 -11.34 -10.26 17.28
C ALA A 38 -10.62 -8.90 17.25
N ILE A 39 -9.31 -8.92 17.43
CA ILE A 39 -8.43 -7.78 17.29
C ILE A 39 -8.22 -7.48 15.79
N SER A 40 -8.43 -6.23 15.38
CA SER A 40 -8.19 -5.78 14.01
C SER A 40 -6.76 -5.24 13.83
N VAL A 41 -6.04 -5.78 12.85
CA VAL A 41 -4.69 -5.33 12.46
C VAL A 41 -4.70 -4.96 10.99
N ILE A 42 -4.52 -3.68 10.68
CA ILE A 42 -4.59 -3.17 9.31
C ILE A 42 -3.19 -2.95 8.76
N ASP A 43 -2.90 -3.63 7.64
CA ASP A 43 -1.73 -3.32 6.82
C ASP A 43 -2.05 -2.16 5.88
N GLY A 44 -1.69 -0.96 6.29
CA GLY A 44 -1.83 0.27 5.53
C GLY A 44 -0.61 0.62 4.67
N ALA A 45 0.26 -0.34 4.35
CA ALA A 45 1.53 -0.06 3.68
C ALA A 45 1.40 0.73 2.37
N HIS A 46 0.28 0.60 1.65
CA HIS A 46 0.01 1.29 0.38
C HIS A 46 -1.02 2.42 0.47
N ALA A 47 -1.58 2.70 1.65
CA ALA A 47 -2.68 3.65 1.78
C ALA A 47 -2.26 5.10 2.06
N PRO A 48 -1.35 5.41 3.03
CA PRO A 48 -0.93 6.78 3.30
C PRO A 48 -0.29 7.43 2.07
N GLY A 49 -0.78 8.61 1.70
CA GLY A 49 -0.33 9.34 0.52
C GLY A 49 -1.05 8.93 -0.78
N GLN A 50 -1.83 7.85 -0.78
CA GLN A 50 -2.65 7.41 -1.90
C GLN A 50 -4.15 7.64 -1.65
N VAL A 51 -4.60 7.36 -0.43
CA VAL A 51 -5.96 7.63 0.02
C VAL A 51 -5.96 8.40 1.33
N ASN A 52 -7.05 9.08 1.63
CA ASN A 52 -7.19 9.77 2.91
C ASN A 52 -7.36 8.74 4.04
N VAL A 53 -6.42 8.69 4.97
CA VAL A 53 -6.41 7.77 6.10
C VAL A 53 -6.78 8.53 7.38
N ASN A 54 -8.00 8.34 7.86
CA ASN A 54 -8.45 8.85 9.16
C ASN A 54 -8.47 7.71 10.18
N LEU A 55 -7.42 7.61 10.99
CA LEU A 55 -7.25 6.53 11.96
C LEU A 55 -8.34 6.53 13.05
N GLN A 56 -8.88 7.70 13.41
CA GLN A 56 -9.95 7.80 14.40
C GLN A 56 -11.28 7.28 13.84
N ASP A 57 -11.56 7.56 12.55
CA ASP A 57 -12.78 7.09 11.89
C ASP A 57 -12.72 5.59 11.55
N ILE A 58 -11.54 5.10 11.19
CA ILE A 58 -11.29 3.66 10.96
C ILE A 58 -11.48 2.86 12.25
N ASP A 59 -11.04 3.41 13.38
CA ASP A 59 -11.18 2.84 14.73
C ASP A 59 -10.64 1.40 14.85
N ALA A 60 -9.53 1.10 14.13
CA ALA A 60 -8.84 -0.19 14.23
C ALA A 60 -8.09 -0.33 15.56
N ASP A 61 -7.83 -1.58 15.96
CA ASP A 61 -6.95 -1.86 17.11
C ASP A 61 -5.50 -1.49 16.81
N PHE A 62 -5.04 -1.88 15.61
CA PHE A 62 -3.70 -1.55 15.10
C PHE A 62 -3.77 -1.15 13.64
N TYR A 63 -2.95 -0.18 13.25
CA TYR A 63 -2.74 0.22 11.88
C TYR A 63 -1.26 0.48 11.63
N VAL A 64 -0.69 -0.14 10.60
CA VAL A 64 0.71 0.05 10.20
C VAL A 64 0.74 0.72 8.85
N GLY A 65 1.54 1.79 8.71
CA GLY A 65 1.65 2.52 7.45
C GLY A 65 3.10 2.74 7.04
N ASN A 66 3.34 2.84 5.74
CA ASN A 66 4.64 3.19 5.18
C ASN A 66 4.63 4.65 4.72
N CYS A 67 5.58 5.44 5.23
CA CYS A 67 5.80 6.80 4.75
C CYS A 67 6.68 6.83 3.48
N HIS A 68 7.54 5.83 3.30
CA HIS A 68 8.50 5.76 2.18
C HIS A 68 7.93 5.26 0.85
N LYS A 69 6.60 5.07 0.74
CA LYS A 69 5.93 4.71 -0.52
C LYS A 69 5.23 5.94 -1.10
N TRP A 70 3.94 6.04 -0.90
CA TRP A 70 3.10 7.07 -1.53
C TRP A 70 3.17 8.45 -0.84
N MET A 71 3.66 8.50 0.40
CA MET A 71 3.97 9.77 1.08
C MET A 71 5.33 10.36 0.69
N LEU A 72 6.12 9.67 -0.16
CA LEU A 72 7.39 10.16 -0.72
C LEU A 72 8.51 10.43 0.29
N SER A 73 8.39 9.91 1.53
CA SER A 73 9.48 9.99 2.51
C SER A 73 10.67 9.11 2.12
N PRO A 74 11.86 9.36 2.65
CA PRO A 74 13.02 8.49 2.45
C PRO A 74 12.73 7.03 2.85
N LYS A 75 13.45 6.09 2.23
CA LYS A 75 13.27 4.66 2.48
C LYS A 75 13.52 4.29 3.95
N GLY A 76 12.76 3.32 4.44
CA GLY A 76 12.93 2.72 5.76
C GLY A 76 12.07 3.33 6.86
N VAL A 77 11.21 4.31 6.55
CA VAL A 77 10.32 4.92 7.54
C VAL A 77 8.86 4.51 7.35
N GLY A 78 8.20 4.26 8.45
CA GLY A 78 6.79 3.97 8.58
C GLY A 78 6.31 4.31 9.97
N PHE A 79 5.05 4.05 10.24
CA PHE A 79 4.46 4.27 11.55
C PHE A 79 3.58 3.10 11.98
N ILE A 80 3.40 2.98 13.28
CA ILE A 80 2.37 2.15 13.90
C ILE A 80 1.42 3.02 14.69
N TYR A 81 0.13 2.80 14.49
CA TYR A 81 -0.93 3.29 15.37
C TYR A 81 -1.45 2.12 16.21
N ALA A 82 -1.65 2.38 17.49
CA ALA A 82 -2.30 1.45 18.41
C ALA A 82 -3.43 2.19 19.15
N ALA A 83 -4.61 1.59 19.18
CA ALA A 83 -5.72 2.12 19.97
C ALA A 83 -5.31 2.16 21.47
N ARG A 84 -5.76 3.19 22.20
CA ARG A 84 -5.36 3.47 23.60
C ARG A 84 -5.39 2.26 24.53
N LYS A 85 -6.37 1.37 24.36
CA LYS A 85 -6.50 0.13 25.16
C LYS A 85 -5.31 -0.83 25.01
N TRP A 86 -4.49 -0.65 23.94
CA TRP A 86 -3.35 -1.50 23.60
C TRP A 86 -1.98 -0.86 23.92
N GLU A 87 -1.88 0.47 24.07
CA GLU A 87 -0.62 1.19 24.25
C GLU A 87 0.26 0.62 25.37
N ASN A 88 -0.37 0.21 26.50
CA ASN A 88 0.35 -0.38 27.61
C ASN A 88 0.65 -1.89 27.46
N LYS A 89 0.18 -2.52 26.39
CA LYS A 89 0.36 -3.96 26.14
C LYS A 89 1.41 -4.25 25.08
N ILE A 90 1.70 -3.28 24.20
CA ILE A 90 2.76 -3.41 23.20
C ILE A 90 4.11 -3.37 23.90
N ARG A 91 5.01 -4.22 23.44
CA ARG A 91 6.42 -4.24 23.86
C ARG A 91 7.30 -4.32 22.62
N PRO A 92 8.38 -3.57 22.58
CA PRO A 92 9.35 -3.71 21.50
C PRO A 92 10.02 -5.09 21.58
N PRO A 93 10.39 -5.66 20.43
CA PRO A 93 11.08 -6.96 20.38
C PRO A 93 12.48 -6.88 20.99
N ALA A 94 13.08 -5.69 21.05
CA ALA A 94 14.37 -5.43 21.69
C ALA A 94 14.21 -4.35 22.75
N ILE A 95 14.78 -4.59 23.92
CA ILE A 95 14.81 -3.61 25.03
C ILE A 95 15.84 -2.53 24.69
N SER A 96 15.41 -1.28 24.73
CA SER A 96 16.23 -0.10 24.49
C SER A 96 16.32 0.82 25.73
N TRP A 97 17.01 1.93 25.57
CA TRP A 97 17.13 2.97 26.61
C TRP A 97 15.79 3.55 27.05
N GLY A 98 14.76 3.55 26.18
CA GLY A 98 13.41 4.01 26.52
C GLY A 98 12.69 3.15 27.57
N ASN A 99 13.15 1.91 27.79
CA ASN A 99 12.56 1.00 28.80
C ASN A 99 12.84 1.41 30.25
N ILE A 100 13.69 2.39 30.49
CA ILE A 100 14.08 2.85 31.83
C ILE A 100 13.03 3.79 32.43
N SER A 101 12.13 4.34 31.65
CA SER A 101 11.20 5.38 32.08
C SER A 101 9.87 4.83 32.58
N SER A 102 9.50 5.21 33.80
CA SER A 102 8.19 4.98 34.40
C SER A 102 7.14 6.04 33.97
N GLY A 103 7.23 6.54 32.73
CA GLY A 103 6.41 7.66 32.23
C GLY A 103 5.07 7.25 31.62
N THR A 104 4.22 8.27 31.39
CA THR A 104 2.86 8.11 30.82
C THR A 104 2.80 7.76 29.35
N ASN A 105 3.89 7.92 28.59
CA ASN A 105 3.97 7.62 27.15
C ASN A 105 4.88 6.41 26.87
N ARG A 106 4.60 5.32 27.53
CA ARG A 106 5.43 4.11 27.47
C ARG A 106 5.59 3.57 26.05
N LEU A 107 4.52 3.58 25.23
CA LEU A 107 4.58 3.12 23.84
C LEU A 107 5.65 3.88 23.06
N LEU A 108 5.64 5.21 23.12
CA LEU A 108 6.62 6.05 22.43
C LEU A 108 8.03 5.82 22.97
N LEU A 109 8.20 5.96 24.29
CA LEU A 109 9.51 5.87 24.95
C LEU A 109 10.21 4.53 24.72
N GLU A 110 9.49 3.42 24.73
CA GLU A 110 10.04 2.09 24.53
C GLU A 110 10.32 1.77 23.06
N ASN A 111 9.61 2.38 22.11
CA ASN A 111 9.69 2.04 20.71
C ASN A 111 10.42 3.07 19.82
N ASP A 112 10.44 4.34 20.20
CA ASP A 112 11.06 5.42 19.38
C ASP A 112 12.58 5.31 19.33
N TRP A 113 13.22 4.86 20.40
CA TRP A 113 14.67 4.74 20.47
C TRP A 113 15.13 3.30 20.60
N GLN A 114 15.43 2.66 19.48
CA GLN A 114 15.91 1.27 19.45
C GLN A 114 17.44 1.14 19.56
N GLY A 115 18.17 2.24 19.56
CA GLY A 115 19.63 2.30 19.61
C GLY A 115 20.18 3.34 18.63
N THR A 116 21.50 3.39 18.50
CA THR A 116 22.15 4.33 17.55
C THR A 116 21.83 3.91 16.12
N THR A 117 21.09 4.76 15.42
CA THR A 117 20.68 4.56 14.02
C THR A 117 20.57 5.91 13.32
N ASP A 118 20.50 5.90 12.00
CA ASP A 118 20.18 7.09 11.22
C ASP A 118 18.67 7.41 11.36
N ILE A 119 18.37 8.53 12.01
CA ILE A 119 17.00 9.02 12.20
C ILE A 119 16.55 10.01 11.10
N SER A 120 17.43 10.34 10.13
CA SER A 120 17.12 11.31 9.07
C SER A 120 15.83 10.97 8.30
N PRO A 121 15.54 9.70 7.96
CA PRO A 121 14.27 9.36 7.31
C PRO A 121 13.03 9.67 8.16
N ILE A 122 13.14 9.52 9.48
CA ILE A 122 12.04 9.81 10.40
C ILE A 122 11.81 11.33 10.47
N LEU A 123 12.87 12.11 10.59
CA LEU A 123 12.79 13.58 10.63
C LEU A 123 12.23 14.17 9.32
N ALA A 124 12.53 13.56 8.17
CA ALA A 124 12.05 14.00 6.87
C ALA A 124 10.56 13.70 6.62
N VAL A 125 9.85 13.02 7.52
CA VAL A 125 8.40 12.75 7.36
C VAL A 125 7.61 14.06 7.37
N GLU A 126 7.97 15.01 8.21
CA GLU A 126 7.32 16.33 8.27
C GLU A 126 7.48 17.09 6.94
N ASP A 127 8.69 17.10 6.38
CA ASP A 127 8.93 17.70 5.06
C ASP A 127 8.12 17.03 3.95
N SER A 128 7.97 15.70 4.04
CA SER A 128 7.14 14.96 3.08
C SER A 128 5.67 15.36 3.20
N ILE A 129 5.14 15.50 4.41
CA ILE A 129 3.75 15.93 4.63
C ILE A 129 3.55 17.35 4.09
N ASN A 130 4.45 18.28 4.42
CA ASN A 130 4.40 19.65 3.93
C ASN A 130 4.43 19.69 2.39
N PHE A 131 5.30 18.90 1.77
CA PHE A 131 5.36 18.78 0.31
C PHE A 131 4.04 18.31 -0.30
N LEU A 132 3.38 17.32 0.29
CA LEU A 132 2.07 16.86 -0.19
C LEU A 132 0.99 17.94 -0.04
N GLU A 133 0.97 18.67 1.07
CA GLU A 133 0.02 19.75 1.32
C GLU A 133 0.23 20.92 0.35
N GLU A 134 1.46 21.40 0.20
CA GLU A 134 1.83 22.51 -0.70
C GLU A 134 1.50 22.22 -2.17
N ASN A 135 1.58 20.96 -2.58
CA ASN A 135 1.26 20.52 -3.93
C ASN A 135 -0.20 20.07 -4.10
N HIS A 136 -1.08 20.35 -3.14
CA HIS A 136 -2.50 19.98 -3.22
C HIS A 136 -2.71 18.51 -3.58
N TRP A 137 -1.96 17.61 -2.95
CA TRP A 137 -1.79 16.22 -3.36
C TRP A 137 -3.09 15.49 -3.61
N PHE A 138 -4.00 15.48 -2.64
CA PHE A 138 -5.26 14.75 -2.74
C PHE A 138 -6.30 15.40 -3.66
N SER A 139 -6.22 16.72 -3.86
CA SER A 139 -7.21 17.46 -4.67
C SER A 139 -6.78 17.68 -6.12
N GLN A 140 -5.49 17.57 -6.44
CA GLN A 140 -4.96 17.78 -7.77
C GLN A 140 -4.13 16.60 -8.27
N VAL A 141 -3.05 16.22 -7.57
CA VAL A 141 -2.10 15.21 -8.05
C VAL A 141 -2.72 13.82 -8.15
N ILE A 142 -3.44 13.39 -7.12
CA ILE A 142 -4.11 12.07 -7.12
C ILE A 142 -5.14 11.95 -8.26
N PRO A 143 -6.05 12.92 -8.48
CA PRO A 143 -6.96 12.88 -9.62
C PRO A 143 -6.27 12.81 -10.99
N GLU A 144 -5.13 13.52 -11.18
CA GLU A 144 -4.36 13.46 -12.43
C GLU A 144 -3.73 12.08 -12.64
N CYS A 145 -3.16 11.47 -11.59
CA CYS A 145 -2.63 10.12 -11.64
C CYS A 145 -3.74 9.11 -11.98
N THR A 146 -4.91 9.25 -11.33
CA THR A 146 -6.08 8.39 -11.59
C THR A 146 -6.53 8.51 -13.04
N LYS A 147 -6.65 9.74 -13.54
CA LYS A 147 -7.00 10.01 -14.92
C LYS A 147 -6.03 9.35 -15.90
N LEU A 148 -4.73 9.49 -15.67
CA LEU A 148 -3.69 8.91 -16.53
C LEU A 148 -3.81 7.37 -16.59
N ILE A 149 -3.94 6.69 -15.46
CA ILE A 149 -4.05 5.23 -15.46
C ILE A 149 -5.36 4.75 -16.09
N ASP A 150 -6.46 5.48 -15.89
CA ASP A 150 -7.78 5.14 -16.44
C ASP A 150 -7.86 5.37 -17.96
N GLU A 151 -7.20 6.38 -18.49
CA GLU A 151 -7.11 6.62 -19.94
C GLU A 151 -6.46 5.44 -20.69
N PHE A 152 -5.47 4.79 -20.08
CA PHE A 152 -4.76 3.66 -20.68
C PHE A 152 -5.33 2.29 -20.32
N TYR A 153 -6.28 2.23 -19.39
CA TYR A 153 -6.84 0.98 -18.86
C TYR A 153 -7.37 0.05 -19.96
N SER A 154 -8.28 0.56 -20.81
CA SER A 154 -8.85 -0.23 -21.92
C SER A 154 -7.81 -0.63 -22.96
N THR A 155 -6.79 0.19 -23.18
CA THR A 155 -5.70 -0.12 -24.10
C THR A 155 -4.86 -1.27 -23.57
N ILE A 156 -4.54 -1.28 -22.28
CA ILE A 156 -3.80 -2.39 -21.65
C ILE A 156 -4.60 -3.68 -21.73
N LEU A 157 -5.90 -3.66 -21.43
CA LEU A 157 -6.76 -4.83 -21.56
C LEU A 157 -6.81 -5.34 -23.01
N GLY A 158 -6.87 -4.44 -24.00
CA GLY A 158 -6.85 -4.80 -25.42
C GLY A 158 -5.53 -5.45 -25.86
N VAL A 159 -4.40 -5.03 -25.29
CA VAL A 159 -3.08 -5.62 -25.59
C VAL A 159 -2.92 -7.00 -24.96
N THR A 160 -3.31 -7.16 -23.71
CA THR A 160 -3.20 -8.45 -23.01
C THR A 160 -4.24 -9.46 -23.51
N GLY A 161 -5.33 -9.00 -24.12
CA GLY A 161 -6.47 -9.84 -24.49
C GLY A 161 -7.22 -10.41 -23.28
N MET A 162 -6.87 -9.96 -22.06
CA MET A 162 -7.40 -10.48 -20.80
C MET A 162 -8.44 -9.54 -20.20
N LYS A 163 -9.21 -10.07 -19.27
CA LYS A 163 -10.08 -9.25 -18.42
C LYS A 163 -9.29 -8.59 -17.31
N SER A 164 -9.88 -7.61 -16.65
CA SER A 164 -9.37 -7.11 -15.38
C SER A 164 -9.29 -8.23 -14.36
N LEU A 165 -8.35 -8.13 -13.40
CA LEU A 165 -8.23 -9.08 -12.30
C LEU A 165 -9.51 -9.12 -11.44
N TYR A 166 -10.23 -8.01 -11.37
CA TYR A 166 -11.56 -7.90 -10.75
C TYR A 166 -12.40 -6.86 -11.52
N GLU A 167 -13.71 -6.91 -11.34
CA GLU A 167 -14.61 -5.94 -11.98
C GLU A 167 -14.29 -4.52 -11.51
N LYS A 168 -14.29 -3.55 -12.43
CA LYS A 168 -14.08 -2.15 -12.11
C LYS A 168 -15.21 -1.69 -11.18
N ASN A 169 -14.83 -1.21 -9.99
CA ASN A 169 -15.77 -0.78 -8.95
C ASN A 169 -15.10 0.25 -8.01
N ASP A 170 -15.81 0.63 -6.95
CA ASP A 170 -15.33 1.57 -5.93
C ASP A 170 -14.14 1.08 -5.10
N PHE A 171 -13.67 -0.15 -5.35
CA PHE A 171 -12.55 -0.77 -4.67
C PHE A 171 -11.22 -0.65 -5.43
N GLU A 172 -11.12 0.25 -6.38
CA GLU A 172 -9.88 0.55 -7.08
C GLU A 172 -9.12 1.70 -6.40
N PRO A 173 -7.86 1.50 -6.01
CA PRO A 173 -7.05 2.60 -5.48
C PRO A 173 -6.70 3.60 -6.59
N PRO A 174 -6.48 4.89 -6.26
CA PRO A 174 -6.32 5.93 -7.28
C PRO A 174 -5.14 5.74 -8.24
N GLN A 175 -4.05 5.15 -7.76
CA GLN A 175 -2.76 5.16 -8.46
C GLN A 175 -2.24 3.76 -8.84
N MET A 176 -3.02 2.72 -8.62
CA MET A 176 -2.61 1.34 -8.90
C MET A 176 -3.70 0.56 -9.62
N ARG A 177 -3.31 -0.28 -10.58
CA ARG A 177 -4.19 -1.25 -11.26
C ARG A 177 -3.42 -2.53 -11.51
N SER A 178 -4.07 -3.68 -11.36
CA SER A 178 -3.50 -4.98 -11.72
C SER A 178 -4.25 -5.60 -12.89
N PHE A 179 -3.50 -6.21 -13.80
CA PHE A 179 -3.99 -6.75 -15.05
C PHE A 179 -3.55 -8.20 -15.18
N LEU A 180 -4.47 -9.08 -15.54
CA LEU A 180 -4.15 -10.48 -15.84
C LEU A 180 -3.21 -10.60 -17.03
N LEU A 181 -2.33 -11.58 -16.99
CA LEU A 181 -1.53 -12.01 -18.11
C LEU A 181 -2.25 -13.15 -18.85
N PRO A 182 -2.14 -13.24 -20.18
CA PRO A 182 -2.66 -14.40 -20.92
C PRO A 182 -1.94 -15.68 -20.48
N GLU A 183 -2.49 -16.85 -20.86
CA GLU A 183 -1.79 -18.12 -20.64
C GLU A 183 -0.42 -18.12 -21.35
N GLY A 184 0.61 -18.57 -20.64
CA GLY A 184 1.97 -18.63 -21.18
C GLY A 184 3.06 -18.61 -20.13
N ASP A 185 4.30 -18.73 -20.58
CA ASP A 185 5.48 -18.58 -19.72
C ASP A 185 5.90 -17.11 -19.64
N HIS A 186 5.70 -16.51 -18.48
CA HIS A 186 6.05 -15.12 -18.19
C HIS A 186 7.28 -14.98 -17.27
N SER A 187 8.03 -16.06 -17.05
CA SER A 187 9.19 -16.09 -16.13
C SER A 187 10.27 -15.05 -16.45
N THR A 188 10.39 -14.64 -17.71
CA THR A 188 11.37 -13.64 -18.15
C THR A 188 10.77 -12.25 -18.37
N LEU A 189 9.45 -12.09 -18.25
CA LEU A 189 8.74 -10.86 -18.63
C LEU A 189 9.27 -9.63 -17.89
N HIS A 190 9.40 -9.69 -16.57
CA HIS A 190 9.95 -8.58 -15.76
C HIS A 190 11.34 -8.14 -16.27
N ASN A 191 12.25 -9.09 -16.47
CA ASN A 191 13.61 -8.80 -16.94
C ASN A 191 13.62 -8.18 -18.33
N ARG A 192 12.77 -8.67 -19.24
CA ARG A 192 12.67 -8.13 -20.60
C ARG A 192 12.09 -6.73 -20.61
N LEU A 193 11.04 -6.46 -19.86
CA LEU A 193 10.46 -5.13 -19.68
C LEU A 193 11.53 -4.14 -19.18
N PHE A 194 12.28 -4.52 -18.15
CA PHE A 194 13.30 -3.68 -17.56
C PHE A 194 14.51 -3.45 -18.50
N HIS A 195 15.12 -4.52 -18.99
CA HIS A 195 16.39 -4.40 -19.71
C HIS A 195 16.21 -3.94 -21.17
N GLU A 196 15.15 -4.42 -21.86
CA GLU A 196 14.96 -4.13 -23.27
C GLU A 196 14.10 -2.87 -23.52
N SER A 197 13.11 -2.60 -22.66
CA SER A 197 12.16 -1.48 -22.85
C SER A 197 12.27 -0.38 -21.82
N LYS A 198 13.12 -0.54 -20.76
CA LYS A 198 13.26 0.43 -19.66
C LYS A 198 11.94 0.70 -18.92
N VAL A 199 11.13 -0.34 -18.78
CA VAL A 199 9.88 -0.34 -18.03
C VAL A 199 10.08 -1.16 -16.76
N GLU A 200 9.99 -0.51 -15.59
CA GLU A 200 9.98 -1.17 -14.29
C GLU A 200 8.55 -1.47 -13.88
N LEU A 201 8.23 -2.75 -13.75
CA LEU A 201 6.88 -3.23 -13.53
C LEU A 201 6.91 -4.55 -12.76
N PRO A 202 6.26 -4.68 -11.60
CA PRO A 202 6.18 -5.95 -10.90
C PRO A 202 5.27 -6.93 -11.64
N VAL A 203 5.77 -8.15 -11.82
CA VAL A 203 5.06 -9.30 -12.40
C VAL A 203 4.91 -10.35 -11.30
N PHE A 204 3.72 -10.86 -11.11
CA PHE A 204 3.36 -11.82 -10.07
C PHE A 204 3.04 -13.17 -10.71
N LEU A 205 3.85 -14.19 -10.41
CA LEU A 205 3.76 -15.52 -10.99
C LEU A 205 3.48 -16.62 -9.96
N ASP A 206 3.53 -16.28 -8.66
CA ASP A 206 3.32 -17.22 -7.55
C ASP A 206 1.82 -17.39 -7.18
N PHE A 207 0.92 -17.01 -8.08
CA PHE A 207 -0.52 -17.10 -7.92
C PHE A 207 -1.10 -18.03 -9.00
N GLU A 208 -2.33 -18.52 -8.79
CA GLU A 208 -3.04 -19.33 -9.79
C GLU A 208 -3.15 -18.60 -11.13
N ASP A 209 -3.54 -17.32 -11.05
CA ASP A 209 -3.52 -16.42 -12.21
C ASP A 209 -2.23 -15.57 -12.17
N HIS A 210 -1.53 -15.50 -13.30
CA HIS A 210 -0.41 -14.59 -13.47
C HIS A 210 -0.91 -13.18 -13.80
N PHE A 211 -0.29 -12.16 -13.20
CA PHE A 211 -0.68 -10.78 -13.45
C PHE A 211 0.49 -9.81 -13.22
N PHE A 212 0.32 -8.59 -13.68
CA PHE A 212 1.23 -7.49 -13.41
C PHE A 212 0.49 -6.29 -12.83
N ARG A 213 1.22 -5.40 -12.15
CA ARG A 213 0.65 -4.21 -11.54
C ARG A 213 1.28 -2.95 -12.12
N VAL A 214 0.44 -2.05 -12.63
CA VAL A 214 0.81 -0.69 -13.00
C VAL A 214 0.63 0.23 -11.80
N SER A 215 1.62 1.08 -11.56
CA SER A 215 1.60 2.11 -10.52
C SER A 215 1.94 3.45 -11.16
N VAL A 216 1.10 4.46 -10.95
CA VAL A 216 1.26 5.80 -11.51
C VAL A 216 1.51 6.79 -10.38
N GLN A 217 2.54 7.64 -10.54
CA GLN A 217 2.89 8.68 -9.60
C GLN A 217 3.03 10.02 -10.34
N ALA A 218 3.10 11.14 -9.62
CA ALA A 218 3.15 12.49 -10.15
C ALA A 218 4.21 12.72 -11.26
N TYR A 219 5.26 11.92 -11.29
CA TYR A 219 6.31 12.00 -12.30
C TYR A 219 6.03 11.19 -13.57
N ASN A 220 4.98 10.36 -13.59
CA ASN A 220 4.60 9.61 -14.79
C ASN A 220 3.74 10.45 -15.73
N ASN A 221 3.85 10.17 -17.02
CA ASN A 221 3.16 10.88 -18.08
C ASN A 221 2.71 9.93 -19.20
N HIS A 222 2.03 10.49 -20.22
CA HIS A 222 1.53 9.70 -21.36
C HIS A 222 2.62 8.92 -22.09
N SER A 223 3.84 9.50 -22.24
CA SER A 223 4.93 8.78 -22.95
C SER A 223 5.42 7.56 -22.18
N ASP A 224 5.32 7.54 -20.83
CA ASP A 224 5.64 6.35 -20.03
C ASP A 224 4.60 5.26 -20.25
N MET A 225 3.33 5.64 -20.33
CA MET A 225 2.23 4.71 -20.59
C MET A 225 2.28 4.15 -22.01
N GLU A 226 2.59 4.98 -23.02
CA GLU A 226 2.80 4.53 -24.42
C GLU A 226 3.96 3.54 -24.50
N ARG A 227 5.07 3.81 -23.81
CA ARG A 227 6.21 2.88 -23.73
C ARG A 227 5.83 1.55 -23.09
N LEU A 228 5.01 1.59 -22.03
CA LEU A 228 4.48 0.37 -21.42
C LEU A 228 3.65 -0.43 -22.44
N ILE A 229 2.73 0.22 -23.16
CA ILE A 229 1.90 -0.42 -24.19
C ILE A 229 2.75 -1.07 -25.29
N GLU A 230 3.76 -0.37 -25.79
CA GLU A 230 4.68 -0.90 -26.81
C GLU A 230 5.46 -2.12 -26.28
N ALA A 231 5.93 -2.04 -25.03
CA ALA A 231 6.64 -3.15 -24.41
C ALA A 231 5.73 -4.38 -24.19
N LEU A 232 4.49 -4.18 -23.74
CA LEU A 232 3.52 -5.25 -23.59
C LEU A 232 3.22 -5.91 -24.94
N LYS A 233 2.94 -5.14 -26.00
CA LYS A 233 2.73 -5.67 -27.37
C LYS A 233 3.90 -6.49 -27.91
N LYS A 234 5.11 -6.19 -27.45
CA LYS A 234 6.32 -6.90 -27.89
C LYS A 234 6.53 -8.21 -27.14
N PHE A 235 6.08 -8.31 -25.88
CA PHE A 235 6.48 -9.40 -24.98
C PHE A 235 5.33 -10.31 -24.51
N ILE A 236 4.10 -9.88 -24.69
CA ILE A 236 2.87 -10.64 -24.48
C ILE A 236 2.20 -10.93 -25.84
#